data_f00cdae246ef8a3d417d94f110983345
#
_entry.id   f00cdae246ef8a3d417d94f110983345
#
_cell.length_a   1.000
_cell.length_b   1.000
_cell.length_c   1.000
_cell.angle_alpha   90.00
_cell.angle_beta   90.00
_cell.angle_gamma   90.00
#
_symmetry.space_group_name_H-M   'P 1'
#
loop_
_entity.id
_entity.type
_entity.pdbx_description
1 polymer ?
#
loop_
_entity_poly.entity_id
_entity_poly.type
_entity_poly.pdbx_seq_one_letter_code
_entity_poly.pdbx_strand_id
1 'polypeptide(L)'
;MFTECRGLIVPGGFGTTGVDGLLQAIQYVRENNIPFLGICYGMQLAVIEYARTVCGLDGAHTTEINPKAKHKIVDIMESQKENLVTFAMGGSMRLGSYLCKLTKGSVAAKLYGATEVVERHRHRYEVNNTYVPQLEECGLVFSGTSPDGKLMEMIELP
;
A
#
# COMPACT_ATOMS: atom_id res chain seq x y z
N MET A 1 1.04 -18.51 17.58
CA MET A 1 2.37 -17.92 17.33
C MET A 1 2.42 -16.43 17.62
N PHE A 2 1.30 -15.70 17.57
CA PHE A 2 1.25 -14.24 17.85
C PHE A 2 0.51 -13.87 19.14
N THR A 3 0.31 -14.79 20.06
CA THR A 3 -0.52 -14.63 21.28
C THR A 3 -0.01 -13.53 22.25
N GLU A 4 1.24 -13.13 22.13
CA GLU A 4 1.83 -12.04 22.94
C GLU A 4 2.17 -10.79 22.10
N CYS A 5 1.82 -10.80 20.81
CA CYS A 5 2.11 -9.68 19.92
C CYS A 5 1.19 -8.49 20.25
N ARG A 6 1.79 -7.34 20.56
CA ARG A 6 1.06 -6.10 20.87
C ARG A 6 1.02 -5.10 19.72
N GLY A 7 1.68 -5.41 18.63
CA GLY A 7 1.71 -4.63 17.41
C GLY A 7 2.59 -5.30 16.37
N LEU A 8 2.32 -5.05 15.10
CA LEU A 8 3.10 -5.54 13.98
C LEU A 8 3.59 -4.36 13.13
N ILE A 9 4.88 -4.35 12.84
CA ILE A 9 5.47 -3.43 11.86
C ILE A 9 5.97 -4.26 10.68
N VAL A 10 5.47 -3.95 9.48
CA VAL A 10 6.01 -4.50 8.23
C VAL A 10 6.76 -3.41 7.50
N PRO A 11 8.10 -3.50 7.44
CA PRO A 11 8.94 -2.46 6.84
C PRO A 11 8.85 -2.44 5.32
N GLY A 12 9.53 -1.46 4.72
CA GLY A 12 9.79 -1.42 3.29
C GLY A 12 10.59 -2.63 2.83
N GLY A 13 10.32 -3.05 1.59
CA GLY A 13 10.96 -4.21 0.98
C GLY A 13 10.64 -4.31 -0.49
N PHE A 14 10.97 -5.44 -1.08
CA PHE A 14 10.67 -5.80 -2.47
C PHE A 14 10.84 -7.31 -2.67
N GLY A 15 10.35 -7.80 -3.81
CA GLY A 15 10.54 -9.19 -4.22
C GLY A 15 9.55 -10.16 -3.55
N THR A 16 9.84 -11.45 -3.65
CA THR A 16 8.89 -12.54 -3.34
C THR A 16 9.11 -13.20 -1.98
N THR A 17 10.24 -12.93 -1.33
CA THR A 17 10.64 -13.65 -0.12
C THR A 17 9.69 -13.37 1.04
N GLY A 18 9.09 -14.42 1.58
CA GLY A 18 8.25 -14.34 2.78
C GLY A 18 6.89 -13.68 2.61
N VAL A 19 6.46 -13.34 1.38
CA VAL A 19 5.22 -12.59 1.11
C VAL A 19 4.00 -13.28 1.67
N ASP A 20 3.85 -14.59 1.47
CA ASP A 20 2.68 -15.31 1.98
C ASP A 20 2.62 -15.28 3.52
N GLY A 21 3.78 -15.40 4.17
CA GLY A 21 3.86 -15.27 5.63
C GLY A 21 3.52 -13.85 6.12
N LEU A 22 3.95 -12.81 5.38
CA LEU A 22 3.60 -11.42 5.68
C LEU A 22 2.11 -11.17 5.51
N LEU A 23 1.49 -11.66 4.43
CA LEU A 23 0.05 -11.54 4.21
C LEU A 23 -0.75 -12.24 5.32
N GLN A 24 -0.34 -13.46 5.74
CA GLN A 24 -0.96 -14.15 6.86
C GLN A 24 -0.81 -13.39 8.18
N ALA A 25 0.36 -12.79 8.43
CA ALA A 25 0.59 -11.99 9.63
C ALA A 25 -0.27 -10.72 9.64
N ILE A 26 -0.39 -10.03 8.50
CA ILE A 26 -1.23 -8.84 8.34
C ILE A 26 -2.71 -9.21 8.56
N GLN A 27 -3.18 -10.29 7.95
CA GLN A 27 -4.54 -10.81 8.17
C GLN A 27 -4.80 -11.08 9.64
N TYR A 28 -3.88 -11.78 10.30
CA TYR A 28 -4.02 -12.12 11.72
C TYR A 28 -4.16 -10.88 12.59
N VAL A 29 -3.29 -9.88 12.42
CA VAL A 29 -3.33 -8.67 13.25
C VAL A 29 -4.59 -7.84 12.97
N ARG A 30 -5.05 -7.77 11.72
CA ARG A 30 -6.31 -7.11 11.36
C ARG A 30 -7.51 -7.79 12.02
N GLU A 31 -7.63 -9.11 11.91
CA GLU A 31 -8.75 -9.88 12.46
C GLU A 31 -8.78 -9.88 14.00
N ASN A 32 -7.64 -9.67 14.64
CA ASN A 32 -7.53 -9.63 16.09
C ASN A 32 -7.39 -8.21 16.67
N ASN A 33 -7.61 -7.17 15.87
CA ASN A 33 -7.49 -5.76 16.25
C ASN A 33 -6.14 -5.43 16.93
N ILE A 34 -5.06 -6.02 16.43
CA ILE A 34 -3.71 -5.74 16.89
C ILE A 34 -3.17 -4.55 16.07
N PRO A 35 -2.59 -3.52 16.72
CA PRO A 35 -2.03 -2.37 16.03
C PRO A 35 -1.04 -2.77 14.93
N PHE A 36 -1.19 -2.17 13.75
CA PHE A 36 -0.38 -2.45 12.57
C PHE A 36 0.20 -1.17 11.97
N LEU A 37 1.46 -1.24 11.55
CA LEU A 37 2.11 -0.22 10.73
C LEU A 37 2.79 -0.87 9.53
N GLY A 38 2.28 -0.61 8.34
CA GLY A 38 2.89 -1.01 7.07
C GLY A 38 3.63 0.16 6.40
N ILE A 39 4.92 0.02 6.18
CA ILE A 39 5.74 1.05 5.56
C ILE A 39 6.06 0.64 4.13
N CYS A 40 5.75 1.48 3.12
CA CYS A 40 6.09 1.25 1.73
C CYS A 40 5.51 -0.11 1.25
N TYR A 41 6.36 -1.12 1.08
CA TYR A 41 5.95 -2.48 0.71
C TYR A 41 4.97 -3.10 1.70
N GLY A 42 5.14 -2.81 3.01
CA GLY A 42 4.22 -3.26 4.05
C GLY A 42 2.81 -2.69 3.88
N MET A 43 2.67 -1.43 3.48
CA MET A 43 1.37 -0.85 3.13
C MET A 43 0.78 -1.54 1.88
N GLN A 44 1.58 -1.76 0.85
CA GLN A 44 1.12 -2.43 -0.37
C GLN A 44 0.63 -3.85 -0.09
N LEU A 45 1.32 -4.60 0.77
CA LEU A 45 0.89 -5.94 1.19
C LEU A 45 -0.41 -5.89 2.01
N ALA A 46 -0.60 -4.86 2.83
CA ALA A 46 -1.86 -4.67 3.56
C ALA A 46 -3.05 -4.42 2.62
N VAL A 47 -2.86 -3.61 1.58
CA VAL A 47 -3.90 -3.40 0.54
C VAL A 47 -4.21 -4.69 -0.21
N ILE A 48 -3.19 -5.51 -0.52
CA ILE A 48 -3.37 -6.80 -1.19
C ILE A 48 -4.11 -7.79 -0.28
N GLU A 49 -3.73 -7.87 0.99
CA GLU A 49 -4.41 -8.72 1.97
C GLU A 49 -5.89 -8.34 2.07
N TYR A 50 -6.17 -7.05 2.26
CA TYR A 50 -7.52 -6.53 2.37
C TYR A 50 -8.37 -6.81 1.13
N ALA A 51 -7.80 -6.60 -0.04
CA ALA A 51 -8.45 -6.91 -1.31
C ALA A 51 -8.85 -8.40 -1.40
N ARG A 52 -7.98 -9.31 -0.96
CA ARG A 52 -8.24 -10.76 -1.00
C ARG A 52 -9.31 -11.19 0.00
N THR A 53 -9.13 -10.79 1.24
CA THR A 53 -9.87 -11.40 2.36
C THR A 53 -11.14 -10.64 2.72
N VAL A 54 -11.18 -9.34 2.50
CA VAL A 54 -12.34 -8.50 2.81
C VAL A 54 -13.16 -8.21 1.56
N CYS A 55 -12.53 -7.81 0.46
CA CYS A 55 -13.24 -7.48 -0.77
C CYS A 55 -13.51 -8.69 -1.68
N GLY A 56 -13.04 -9.90 -1.33
CA GLY A 56 -13.26 -11.13 -2.10
C GLY A 56 -12.58 -11.13 -3.48
N LEU A 57 -11.51 -10.35 -3.66
CA LEU A 57 -10.75 -10.29 -4.90
C LEU A 57 -9.70 -11.39 -4.96
N ASP A 58 -10.16 -12.62 -5.16
CA ASP A 58 -9.29 -13.80 -5.24
C ASP A 58 -8.21 -13.63 -6.31
N GLY A 59 -6.95 -13.91 -5.92
CA GLY A 59 -5.79 -13.76 -6.78
C GLY A 59 -5.31 -12.30 -6.93
N ALA A 60 -5.79 -11.39 -6.08
CA ALA A 60 -5.26 -10.03 -5.98
C ALA A 60 -3.77 -10.06 -5.63
N HIS A 61 -2.96 -9.28 -6.33
CA HIS A 61 -1.51 -9.23 -6.13
C HIS A 61 -0.88 -7.94 -6.65
N THR A 62 0.42 -7.80 -6.39
CA THR A 62 1.26 -6.83 -7.09
C THR A 62 1.83 -7.43 -8.38
N THR A 63 1.89 -6.62 -9.44
CA THR A 63 2.52 -7.03 -10.70
C THR A 63 4.04 -7.18 -10.59
N GLU A 64 4.65 -6.66 -9.53
CA GLU A 64 6.05 -6.92 -9.21
C GLU A 64 6.34 -8.41 -9.00
N ILE A 65 5.44 -9.11 -8.33
CA ILE A 65 5.59 -10.53 -7.99
C ILE A 65 4.86 -11.41 -8.99
N ASN A 66 3.64 -11.06 -9.34
CA ASN A 66 2.81 -11.80 -10.27
C ASN A 66 2.29 -10.90 -11.39
N PRO A 67 3.04 -10.74 -12.49
CA PRO A 67 2.61 -9.93 -13.64
C PRO A 67 1.29 -10.40 -14.27
N LYS A 68 0.90 -11.67 -14.01
CA LYS A 68 -0.34 -12.29 -14.50
C LYS A 68 -1.44 -12.34 -13.46
N ALA A 69 -1.31 -11.58 -12.35
CA ALA A 69 -2.35 -11.53 -11.33
C ALA A 69 -3.71 -11.18 -11.94
N LYS A 70 -4.74 -11.88 -11.47
CA LYS A 70 -6.14 -11.65 -11.89
C LYS A 70 -6.59 -10.22 -11.54
N HIS A 71 -6.24 -9.78 -10.35
CA HIS A 71 -6.49 -8.42 -9.85
C HIS A 71 -5.15 -7.78 -9.51
N LYS A 72 -4.74 -6.80 -10.31
CA LYS A 72 -3.47 -6.08 -10.18
C LYS A 72 -3.66 -4.90 -9.23
N ILE A 73 -3.79 -5.19 -7.94
CA ILE A 73 -4.09 -4.20 -6.89
C ILE A 73 -2.96 -3.20 -6.72
N VAL A 74 -1.72 -3.68 -6.83
CA VAL A 74 -0.54 -2.84 -6.89
C VAL A 74 0.11 -3.06 -8.24
N ASP A 75 0.27 -1.99 -9.01
CA ASP A 75 0.79 -2.05 -10.36
C ASP A 75 1.91 -1.02 -10.57
N ILE A 76 2.62 -1.19 -11.65
CA ILE A 76 3.65 -0.22 -12.03
C ILE A 76 3.00 1.12 -12.36
N MET A 77 3.59 2.20 -11.89
CA MET A 77 3.12 3.55 -12.22
C MET A 77 3.09 3.78 -13.73
N GLU A 78 2.08 4.47 -14.22
CA GLU A 78 1.93 4.81 -15.65
C GLU A 78 3.21 5.47 -16.19
N SER A 79 3.76 6.43 -15.44
CA SER A 79 5.03 7.11 -15.78
C SER A 79 6.25 6.19 -15.85
N GLN A 80 6.14 4.96 -15.34
CA GLN A 80 7.22 3.97 -15.36
C GLN A 80 7.09 2.95 -16.49
N LYS A 81 5.91 2.84 -17.11
CA LYS A 81 5.65 1.86 -18.19
C LYS A 81 6.52 2.11 -19.41
N GLU A 82 6.71 3.37 -19.80
CA GLU A 82 7.57 3.75 -20.94
C GLU A 82 9.03 3.39 -20.70
N ASN A 83 9.50 3.50 -19.44
CA ASN A 83 10.87 3.20 -19.06
C ASN A 83 11.19 1.70 -19.05
N LEU A 84 10.20 0.83 -18.88
CA LEU A 84 10.37 -0.62 -19.01
C LEU A 84 10.69 -1.01 -20.46
N VAL A 85 10.09 -0.33 -21.42
CA VAL A 85 10.30 -0.58 -22.85
C VAL A 85 11.72 -0.18 -23.28
N THR A 86 12.29 0.84 -22.65
CA THR A 86 13.62 1.37 -22.99
C THR A 86 14.77 0.77 -22.18
N PHE A 87 14.50 -0.20 -21.28
CA PHE A 87 15.49 -0.77 -20.35
C PHE A 87 16.21 0.27 -19.46
N ALA A 88 15.70 1.48 -19.38
CA ALA A 88 16.28 2.57 -18.58
C ALA A 88 15.92 2.40 -17.08
N MET A 89 16.34 1.28 -16.47
CA MET A 89 15.89 0.88 -15.12
C MET A 89 16.48 1.71 -13.97
N GLY A 90 17.49 2.51 -14.22
CA GLY A 90 18.25 3.20 -13.15
C GLY A 90 17.71 4.55 -12.67
N GLY A 91 16.91 5.26 -13.48
CA GLY A 91 16.51 6.65 -13.20
C GLY A 91 15.00 6.90 -13.03
N SER A 92 14.19 5.88 -13.06
CA SER A 92 12.74 5.99 -13.26
C SER A 92 11.88 5.78 -12.01
N MET A 93 12.47 5.69 -10.82
CA MET A 93 11.70 5.53 -9.57
C MET A 93 11.21 6.89 -9.06
N ARG A 94 10.03 6.90 -8.44
CA ARG A 94 9.62 8.01 -7.60
C ARG A 94 10.54 8.04 -6.37
N LEU A 95 11.53 8.89 -6.40
CA LEU A 95 12.58 8.98 -5.39
C LEU A 95 12.68 10.41 -4.86
N GLY A 96 12.67 10.56 -3.55
CA GLY A 96 12.83 11.83 -2.86
C GLY A 96 11.67 12.17 -1.95
N SER A 97 11.59 13.44 -1.57
CA SER A 97 10.57 13.98 -0.68
C SER A 97 9.38 14.50 -1.50
N TYR A 98 8.18 14.04 -1.14
CA TYR A 98 6.93 14.41 -1.81
C TYR A 98 5.90 14.85 -0.78
N LEU A 99 5.10 15.83 -1.17
CA LEU A 99 3.97 16.29 -0.37
C LEU A 99 2.85 15.27 -0.42
N CYS A 100 2.32 14.93 0.76
CA CYS A 100 1.13 14.12 0.93
C CYS A 100 0.04 14.97 1.59
N LYS A 101 -1.15 14.96 1.02
CA LYS A 101 -2.35 15.57 1.61
C LYS A 101 -3.09 14.54 2.44
N LEU A 102 -3.36 14.87 3.70
CA LEU A 102 -4.06 14.02 4.64
C LEU A 102 -5.53 14.41 4.73
N THR A 103 -6.39 13.42 4.75
CA THR A 103 -7.83 13.59 4.95
C THR A 103 -8.07 14.17 6.35
N LYS A 104 -8.73 15.33 6.42
CA LYS A 104 -9.05 15.97 7.69
C LYS A 104 -9.86 15.03 8.58
N GLY A 105 -9.42 14.88 9.83
CA GLY A 105 -10.08 14.03 10.82
C GLY A 105 -9.64 12.56 10.78
N SER A 106 -8.83 12.15 9.80
CA SER A 106 -8.21 10.83 9.76
C SER A 106 -7.29 10.58 10.95
N VAL A 107 -6.96 9.32 11.20
CA VAL A 107 -5.96 8.94 12.22
C VAL A 107 -4.60 9.52 11.83
N ALA A 108 -4.22 9.41 10.56
CA ALA A 108 -2.98 9.98 10.04
C ALA A 108 -2.89 11.50 10.34
N ALA A 109 -3.92 12.27 9.99
CA ALA A 109 -3.92 13.72 10.25
C ALA A 109 -3.82 14.07 11.74
N LYS A 110 -4.44 13.26 12.61
CA LYS A 110 -4.33 13.44 14.08
C LYS A 110 -2.94 13.14 14.59
N LEU A 111 -2.31 12.08 14.11
CA LEU A 111 -0.97 11.67 14.54
C LEU A 111 0.11 12.64 14.08
N TYR A 112 0.00 13.15 12.85
CA TYR A 112 0.92 14.19 12.34
C TYR A 112 0.63 15.59 12.90
N GLY A 113 -0.58 15.83 13.38
CA GLY A 113 -1.02 17.17 13.78
C GLY A 113 -1.14 18.16 12.62
N ALA A 114 -1.29 17.66 11.40
CA ALA A 114 -1.28 18.44 10.16
C ALA A 114 -2.19 17.78 9.12
N THR A 115 -2.55 18.53 8.09
CA THR A 115 -3.29 18.03 6.90
C THR A 115 -2.41 17.92 5.66
N GLU A 116 -1.14 18.31 5.78
CA GLU A 116 -0.13 18.16 4.74
C GLU A 116 1.19 17.77 5.40
N VAL A 117 1.85 16.76 4.85
CA VAL A 117 3.14 16.27 5.34
C VAL A 117 4.06 15.97 4.16
N VAL A 118 5.36 15.99 4.42
CA VAL A 118 6.35 15.65 3.40
C VAL A 118 7.00 14.34 3.81
N GLU A 119 6.80 13.33 2.96
CA GLU A 119 7.34 11.99 3.18
C GLU A 119 8.37 11.62 2.12
N ARG A 120 9.35 10.80 2.51
CA ARG A 120 10.37 10.31 1.59
C ARG A 120 9.92 9.01 0.93
N HIS A 121 9.85 9.03 -0.40
CA HIS A 121 9.43 7.91 -1.22
C HIS A 121 10.59 7.28 -2.00
N ARG A 122 10.43 5.96 -2.22
CA ARG A 122 11.24 5.19 -3.16
C ARG A 122 10.34 4.11 -3.75
N HIS A 123 9.50 4.48 -4.73
CA HIS A 123 8.48 3.61 -5.26
C HIS A 123 8.58 3.47 -6.77
N ARG A 124 8.29 2.27 -7.27
CA ARG A 124 8.08 1.95 -8.68
C ARG A 124 6.66 1.47 -8.91
N TYR A 125 6.11 0.81 -7.89
CA TYR A 125 4.76 0.25 -7.89
C TYR A 125 3.92 1.03 -6.89
N GLU A 126 2.66 1.25 -7.25
CA GLU A 126 1.70 2.00 -6.45
C GLU A 126 0.33 1.29 -6.45
N VAL A 127 -0.54 1.66 -5.54
CA VAL A 127 -1.93 1.18 -5.53
C VAL A 127 -2.60 1.55 -6.84
N ASN A 128 -3.23 0.58 -7.47
CA ASN A 128 -3.93 0.78 -8.74
C ASN A 128 -5.28 1.46 -8.51
N ASN A 129 -5.42 2.68 -9.01
CA ASN A 129 -6.61 3.52 -8.82
C ASN A 129 -7.91 2.89 -9.34
N THR A 130 -7.83 1.93 -10.26
CA THR A 130 -9.01 1.19 -10.74
C THR A 130 -9.72 0.45 -9.62
N TYR A 131 -9.00 0.06 -8.58
CA TYR A 131 -9.55 -0.70 -7.45
C TYR A 131 -9.86 0.16 -6.22
N VAL A 132 -9.43 1.43 -6.20
CA VAL A 132 -9.65 2.33 -5.05
C VAL A 132 -11.13 2.41 -4.66
N PRO A 133 -12.10 2.66 -5.59
CA PRO A 133 -13.52 2.72 -5.21
C PRO A 133 -14.02 1.43 -4.56
N GLN A 134 -13.64 0.26 -5.10
CA GLN A 134 -14.07 -1.02 -4.55
C GLN A 134 -13.46 -1.30 -3.18
N LEU A 135 -12.21 -0.90 -2.95
CA LEU A 135 -11.55 -1.04 -1.65
C LEU A 135 -12.20 -0.13 -0.59
N GLU A 136 -12.59 1.09 -0.99
CA GLU A 136 -13.32 2.03 -0.12
C GLU A 136 -14.73 1.52 0.20
N GLU A 137 -15.45 0.96 -0.76
CA GLU A 137 -16.73 0.30 -0.53
C GLU A 137 -16.63 -0.84 0.49
N CYS A 138 -15.50 -1.55 0.53
CA CYS A 138 -15.22 -2.56 1.54
C CYS A 138 -14.81 -1.98 2.91
N GLY A 139 -14.59 -0.66 3.02
CA GLY A 139 -14.27 0.03 4.26
C GLY A 139 -12.78 0.40 4.45
N LEU A 140 -11.91 0.17 3.47
CA LEU A 140 -10.54 0.70 3.52
C LEU A 140 -10.56 2.21 3.32
N VAL A 141 -9.85 2.95 4.18
CA VAL A 141 -9.76 4.40 4.06
C VAL A 141 -8.41 4.80 3.48
N PHE A 142 -8.42 5.51 2.36
CA PHE A 142 -7.22 6.18 1.83
C PHE A 142 -7.11 7.56 2.46
N SER A 143 -6.36 7.63 3.53
CA SER A 143 -6.25 8.81 4.38
C SER A 143 -5.18 9.80 3.96
N GLY A 144 -4.32 9.42 3.02
CA GLY A 144 -3.31 10.31 2.43
C GLY A 144 -3.15 10.08 0.95
N THR A 145 -3.04 11.19 0.20
CA THR A 145 -2.86 11.16 -1.26
C THR A 145 -1.81 12.16 -1.73
N SER A 146 -1.27 11.95 -2.93
CA SER A 146 -0.50 12.99 -3.63
C SER A 146 -1.35 14.26 -3.85
N PRO A 147 -0.73 15.44 -4.06
CA PRO A 147 -1.47 16.70 -4.22
C PRO A 147 -2.50 16.70 -5.34
N ASP A 148 -2.28 15.90 -6.39
CA ASP A 148 -3.18 15.73 -7.53
C ASP A 148 -4.22 14.60 -7.32
N GLY A 149 -4.18 13.93 -6.15
CA GLY A 149 -5.09 12.85 -5.78
C GLY A 149 -4.86 11.52 -6.51
N LYS A 150 -3.79 11.39 -7.30
CA LYS A 150 -3.57 10.21 -8.14
C LYS A 150 -2.85 9.07 -7.46
N LEU A 151 -2.04 9.36 -6.44
CA LEU A 151 -1.29 8.33 -5.73
C LEU A 151 -1.83 8.18 -4.31
N MET A 152 -2.04 6.95 -3.91
CA MET A 152 -2.49 6.58 -2.56
C MET A 152 -1.25 6.43 -1.67
N GLU A 153 -1.09 7.36 -0.73
CA GLU A 153 0.11 7.49 0.10
C GLU A 153 -0.06 6.83 1.48
N MET A 154 -1.28 6.88 2.02
CA MET A 154 -1.60 6.32 3.33
C MET A 154 -2.96 5.65 3.32
N ILE A 155 -3.04 4.56 4.06
CA ILE A 155 -4.28 3.82 4.32
C ILE A 155 -4.50 3.69 5.81
N GLU A 156 -5.74 3.58 6.23
CA GLU A 156 -6.12 3.23 7.60
C GLU A 156 -7.41 2.43 7.64
N LEU A 157 -7.54 1.65 8.69
CA LEU A 157 -8.80 1.05 9.11
C LEU A 157 -9.22 1.74 10.40
N PRO A 158 -10.42 2.34 10.45
CA PRO A 158 -10.91 3.04 11.64
C PRO A 158 -11.20 2.08 12.79
#